data_e4e49d3adfb13f467959a2db41fc35d3
#
_entry.id   e4e49d3adfb13f467959a2db41fc35d3
#
_cell.length_a   1.000
_cell.length_b   1.000
_cell.length_c   1.000
_cell.angle_alpha   90.00
_cell.angle_beta   90.00
_cell.angle_gamma   90.00
#
_symmetry.space_group_name_H-M   'P 1'
#
loop_
_entity.id
_entity.type
_entity.pdbx_description
1 polymer ?
#
loop_
_entity_poly.entity_id
_entity_poly.type
_entity_poly.pdbx_seq_one_letter_code
_entity_poly.pdbx_strand_id
1 'polypeptide(L)'
;MFKAEQASYLVGYVAGLTTKSNNIGFVVGMTNETMNQFGYGYCAGAIDANPDVTVQQMNANSFADSATGKSMANAEITNGADIVFQAAGATGLGVIEACQEAGVYAIGVDSDQSSIAPNTVLTSAMKRVDNAVYEAVQELIDGTLEGGVKTFDLAAGGVDIAPSQDLISEDVIAAVDEVKEKIISGDVVVPDDKASFEEKYVYVLD
;
A
#
# COMPACT_ATOMS: atom_id res chain seq x y z
N MET A 1 8.72 14.74 0.64
CA MET A 1 8.56 13.35 1.13
C MET A 1 7.12 12.93 0.91
N PHE A 2 6.85 11.68 0.52
CA PHE A 2 5.49 11.16 0.36
C PHE A 2 5.05 10.46 1.64
N LYS A 3 3.80 10.68 2.04
CA LYS A 3 3.15 9.98 3.16
C LYS A 3 2.63 8.61 2.69
N ALA A 4 3.60 7.69 2.44
CA ALA A 4 3.32 6.36 1.88
C ALA A 4 2.40 5.52 2.79
N GLU A 5 2.47 5.73 4.10
CA GLU A 5 1.60 5.08 5.09
C GLU A 5 0.11 5.39 4.85
N GLN A 6 -0.23 6.59 4.37
CA GLN A 6 -1.63 6.96 4.12
C GLN A 6 -2.23 6.18 2.95
N ALA A 7 -1.52 6.10 1.80
CA ALA A 7 -1.98 5.27 0.69
C ALA A 7 -2.01 3.78 1.06
N SER A 8 -1.00 3.32 1.83
CA SER A 8 -0.95 1.94 2.30
C SER A 8 -2.07 1.60 3.27
N TYR A 9 -2.49 2.55 4.11
CA TYR A 9 -3.65 2.39 4.96
C TYR A 9 -4.92 2.16 4.14
N LEU A 10 -5.15 2.96 3.10
CA LEU A 10 -6.32 2.81 2.23
C LEU A 10 -6.35 1.43 1.56
N VAL A 11 -5.22 0.96 1.00
CA VAL A 11 -5.19 -0.37 0.37
C VAL A 11 -5.23 -1.49 1.40
N GLY A 12 -4.74 -1.27 2.62
CA GLY A 12 -4.92 -2.18 3.75
C GLY A 12 -6.39 -2.29 4.15
N TYR A 13 -7.10 -1.16 4.17
CA TYR A 13 -8.54 -1.11 4.43
C TYR A 13 -9.34 -1.87 3.37
N VAL A 14 -8.97 -1.71 2.07
CA VAL A 14 -9.53 -2.55 0.99
C VAL A 14 -9.29 -4.03 1.26
N ALA A 15 -8.05 -4.41 1.60
CA ALA A 15 -7.68 -5.81 1.85
C ALA A 15 -8.47 -6.40 3.02
N GLY A 16 -8.59 -5.67 4.14
CA GLY A 16 -9.34 -6.09 5.33
C GLY A 16 -10.81 -6.34 5.05
N LEU A 17 -11.45 -5.47 4.24
CA LEU A 17 -12.86 -5.64 3.85
C LEU A 17 -13.08 -6.70 2.76
N THR A 18 -12.06 -7.03 1.97
CA THR A 18 -12.17 -7.90 0.79
C THR A 18 -11.75 -9.34 1.07
N THR A 19 -10.81 -9.56 1.99
CA THR A 19 -10.30 -10.89 2.34
C THR A 19 -11.41 -11.82 2.78
N LYS A 20 -11.31 -13.09 2.39
CA LYS A 20 -12.21 -14.17 2.79
C LYS A 20 -11.56 -15.14 3.77
N SER A 21 -10.22 -15.18 3.75
CA SER A 21 -9.44 -16.04 4.64
C SER A 21 -9.10 -15.36 5.98
N ASN A 22 -9.30 -14.06 6.11
CA ASN A 22 -8.76 -13.21 7.18
C ASN A 22 -7.23 -13.30 7.28
N ASN A 23 -6.56 -13.63 6.18
CA ASN A 23 -5.12 -13.77 6.12
C ASN A 23 -4.62 -13.09 4.83
N ILE A 24 -3.82 -12.06 5.00
CA ILE A 24 -3.27 -11.27 3.92
C ILE A 24 -1.75 -11.20 4.02
N GLY A 25 -1.09 -10.94 2.90
CA GLY A 25 0.36 -10.88 2.81
C GLY A 25 0.88 -9.48 2.52
N PHE A 26 2.16 -9.25 2.87
CA PHE A 26 2.90 -8.06 2.52
C PHE A 26 4.35 -8.40 2.18
N VAL A 27 4.76 -8.18 0.95
CA VAL A 27 6.15 -8.34 0.50
C VAL A 27 6.81 -6.98 0.35
N VAL A 28 7.80 -6.71 1.19
CA VAL A 28 8.63 -5.50 1.14
C VAL A 28 9.96 -5.79 0.42
N GLY A 29 10.42 -4.84 -0.40
CA GLY A 29 11.70 -4.99 -1.11
C GLY A 29 12.90 -4.97 -0.19
N MET A 30 12.98 -3.99 0.70
CA MET A 30 14.02 -3.85 1.73
C MET A 30 13.43 -3.15 2.95
N THR A 31 13.91 -3.46 4.16
CA THR A 31 13.48 -2.77 5.38
C THR A 31 14.32 -1.52 5.62
N ASN A 32 13.66 -0.39 5.79
CA ASN A 32 14.20 0.89 6.28
C ASN A 32 13.01 1.76 6.72
N GLU A 33 13.26 2.91 7.33
CA GLU A 33 12.19 3.81 7.83
C GLU A 33 11.10 4.08 6.80
N THR A 34 11.48 4.47 5.57
CA THR A 34 10.53 4.79 4.49
C THR A 34 9.73 3.55 4.05
N MET A 35 10.36 2.41 3.93
CA MET A 35 9.69 1.18 3.49
C MET A 35 8.80 0.59 4.58
N ASN A 36 9.18 0.77 5.84
CA ASN A 36 8.37 0.33 6.98
C ASN A 36 7.05 1.11 7.08
N GLN A 37 7.01 2.38 6.62
CA GLN A 37 5.78 3.16 6.54
C GLN A 37 4.69 2.46 5.71
N PHE A 38 5.06 1.80 4.61
CA PHE A 38 4.11 1.00 3.83
C PHE A 38 3.49 -0.12 4.68
N GLY A 39 4.32 -0.82 5.45
CA GLY A 39 3.87 -1.90 6.32
C GLY A 39 2.96 -1.41 7.46
N TYR A 40 3.36 -0.34 8.14
CA TYR A 40 2.56 0.23 9.23
C TYR A 40 1.18 0.68 8.74
N GLY A 41 1.13 1.45 7.65
CA GLY A 41 -0.13 1.87 7.04
C GLY A 41 -0.99 0.68 6.63
N TYR A 42 -0.43 -0.28 5.90
CA TYR A 42 -1.16 -1.46 5.44
C TYR A 42 -1.77 -2.27 6.58
N CYS A 43 -0.97 -2.59 7.59
CA CYS A 43 -1.46 -3.34 8.75
C CYS A 43 -2.52 -2.56 9.54
N ALA A 44 -2.29 -1.26 9.77
CA ALA A 44 -3.26 -0.43 10.50
C ALA A 44 -4.60 -0.37 9.77
N GLY A 45 -4.59 -0.12 8.46
CA GLY A 45 -5.81 -0.07 7.66
C GLY A 45 -6.55 -1.41 7.62
N ALA A 46 -5.83 -2.51 7.47
CA ALA A 46 -6.42 -3.85 7.45
C ALA A 46 -7.07 -4.21 8.80
N ILE A 47 -6.39 -3.92 9.92
CA ILE A 47 -6.90 -4.20 11.27
C ILE A 47 -8.11 -3.29 11.62
N ASP A 48 -8.06 -2.01 11.24
CA ASP A 48 -9.19 -1.09 11.49
C ASP A 48 -10.43 -1.49 10.67
N ALA A 49 -10.24 -2.07 9.47
CA ALA A 49 -11.33 -2.60 8.64
C ALA A 49 -11.83 -3.96 9.11
N ASN A 50 -10.94 -4.82 9.60
CA ASN A 50 -11.23 -6.19 10.00
C ASN A 50 -10.32 -6.60 11.18
N PRO A 51 -10.80 -6.52 12.42
CA PRO A 51 -10.00 -6.87 13.61
C PRO A 51 -9.54 -8.34 13.68
N ASP A 52 -10.13 -9.22 12.88
CA ASP A 52 -9.77 -10.65 12.85
C ASP A 52 -8.69 -10.96 11.79
N VAL A 53 -8.21 -9.94 11.05
CA VAL A 53 -7.22 -10.15 10.00
C VAL A 53 -5.84 -10.45 10.57
N THR A 54 -5.13 -11.36 9.92
CA THR A 54 -3.70 -11.63 10.13
C THR A 54 -2.92 -11.12 8.93
N VAL A 55 -1.83 -10.37 9.16
CA VAL A 55 -0.95 -9.88 8.12
C VAL A 55 0.38 -10.60 8.20
N GLN A 56 0.70 -11.39 7.17
CA GLN A 56 2.04 -11.97 6.99
C GLN A 56 2.95 -10.91 6.38
N GLN A 57 4.25 -10.94 6.70
CA GLN A 57 5.22 -10.04 6.09
C GLN A 57 6.48 -10.79 5.69
N MET A 58 6.99 -10.50 4.49
CA MET A 58 8.27 -11.00 4.00
C MET A 58 9.14 -9.89 3.42
N ASN A 59 10.44 -9.94 3.72
CA ASN A 59 11.43 -8.99 3.21
C ASN A 59 12.28 -9.66 2.13
N ALA A 60 12.16 -9.19 0.89
CA ALA A 60 12.89 -9.74 -0.25
C ALA A 60 14.38 -9.39 -0.27
N ASN A 61 14.80 -8.40 0.52
CA ASN A 61 16.17 -7.83 0.49
C ASN A 61 16.62 -7.40 -0.91
N SER A 62 15.68 -7.09 -1.80
CA SER A 62 15.93 -6.67 -3.18
C SER A 62 14.74 -5.90 -3.75
N PHE A 63 15.01 -4.91 -4.60
CA PHE A 63 14.02 -4.25 -5.45
C PHE A 63 14.06 -4.73 -6.91
N ALA A 64 14.93 -5.70 -7.25
CA ALA A 64 15.20 -6.09 -8.64
C ALA A 64 15.19 -7.61 -8.87
N ASP A 65 14.68 -8.41 -7.94
CA ASP A 65 14.64 -9.87 -8.01
C ASP A 65 13.20 -10.39 -7.99
N SER A 66 12.58 -10.48 -9.18
CA SER A 66 11.21 -10.98 -9.33
C SER A 66 11.05 -12.45 -8.93
N ALA A 67 12.10 -13.28 -9.08
CA ALA A 67 12.04 -14.67 -8.69
C ALA A 67 11.92 -14.83 -7.17
N THR A 68 12.66 -14.02 -6.42
CA THR A 68 12.54 -13.96 -4.96
C THR A 68 11.15 -13.43 -4.56
N GLY A 69 10.65 -12.39 -5.20
CA GLY A 69 9.28 -11.87 -4.95
C GLY A 69 8.20 -12.93 -5.16
N LYS A 70 8.30 -13.69 -6.26
CA LYS A 70 7.38 -14.80 -6.56
C LYS A 70 7.43 -15.89 -5.51
N SER A 71 8.64 -16.27 -5.07
CA SER A 71 8.82 -17.28 -4.04
C SER A 71 8.20 -16.88 -2.69
N MET A 72 8.35 -15.60 -2.31
CA MET A 72 7.79 -15.07 -1.07
C MET A 72 6.27 -15.02 -1.10
N ALA A 73 5.69 -14.50 -2.18
CA ALA A 73 4.24 -14.50 -2.33
C ALA A 73 3.66 -15.93 -2.31
N ASN A 74 4.31 -16.89 -2.97
CA ASN A 74 3.90 -18.27 -2.91
C ASN A 74 3.94 -18.85 -1.49
N ALA A 75 4.90 -18.46 -0.65
CA ALA A 75 4.95 -18.88 0.75
C ALA A 75 3.78 -18.28 1.55
N GLU A 76 3.49 -16.98 1.39
CA GLU A 76 2.33 -16.33 2.05
C GLU A 76 1.01 -16.95 1.60
N ILE A 77 0.84 -17.21 0.30
CA ILE A 77 -0.35 -17.85 -0.28
C ILE A 77 -0.50 -19.28 0.25
N THR A 78 0.59 -20.04 0.32
CA THR A 78 0.58 -21.40 0.90
C THR A 78 0.17 -21.39 2.37
N ASN A 79 0.53 -20.34 3.09
CA ASN A 79 0.12 -20.10 4.48
C ASN A 79 -1.30 -19.50 4.61
N GLY A 80 -2.05 -19.37 3.50
CA GLY A 80 -3.45 -19.00 3.49
C GLY A 80 -3.75 -17.55 3.13
N ALA A 81 -2.78 -16.75 2.71
CA ALA A 81 -3.04 -15.41 2.22
C ALA A 81 -3.86 -15.45 0.92
N ASP A 82 -4.96 -14.69 0.87
CA ASP A 82 -5.81 -14.53 -0.31
C ASP A 82 -5.68 -13.16 -0.98
N ILE A 83 -4.92 -12.26 -0.37
CA ILE A 83 -4.53 -10.96 -0.92
C ILE A 83 -3.08 -10.70 -0.53
N VAL A 84 -2.21 -10.29 -1.48
CA VAL A 84 -0.82 -9.94 -1.20
C VAL A 84 -0.51 -8.53 -1.71
N PHE A 85 -0.14 -7.64 -0.81
CA PHE A 85 0.40 -6.31 -1.13
C PHE A 85 1.91 -6.39 -1.37
N GLN A 86 2.42 -5.66 -2.34
CA GLN A 86 3.85 -5.54 -2.57
C GLN A 86 4.31 -4.08 -2.57
N ALA A 87 5.41 -3.80 -1.87
CA ALA A 87 6.17 -2.57 -1.95
C ALA A 87 7.64 -2.91 -2.24
N ALA A 88 7.90 -3.47 -3.43
CA ALA A 88 9.15 -4.15 -3.74
C ALA A 88 9.74 -3.83 -5.13
N GLY A 89 9.28 -2.77 -5.79
CA GLY A 89 9.79 -2.38 -7.11
C GLY A 89 9.64 -3.50 -8.16
N ALA A 90 10.69 -3.81 -8.91
CA ALA A 90 10.65 -4.89 -9.92
C ALA A 90 10.50 -6.30 -9.29
N THR A 91 10.93 -6.49 -8.04
CA THR A 91 10.66 -7.70 -7.27
C THR A 91 9.16 -7.95 -7.12
N GLY A 92 8.37 -6.88 -7.00
CA GLY A 92 6.91 -6.93 -6.90
C GLY A 92 6.19 -7.50 -8.12
N LEU A 93 6.81 -7.48 -9.31
CA LEU A 93 6.25 -8.12 -10.49
C LEU A 93 6.11 -9.63 -10.30
N GLY A 94 7.07 -10.26 -9.62
CA GLY A 94 6.98 -11.67 -9.25
C GLY A 94 5.87 -11.97 -8.24
N VAL A 95 5.59 -11.03 -7.33
CA VAL A 95 4.45 -11.14 -6.38
C VAL A 95 3.14 -11.15 -7.15
N ILE A 96 2.94 -10.21 -8.09
CA ILE A 96 1.73 -10.14 -8.92
C ILE A 96 1.56 -11.43 -9.76
N GLU A 97 2.67 -11.93 -10.33
CA GLU A 97 2.67 -13.18 -11.09
C GLU A 97 2.24 -14.39 -10.23
N ALA A 98 2.78 -14.51 -9.00
CA ALA A 98 2.40 -15.58 -8.07
C ALA A 98 0.91 -15.52 -7.72
N CYS A 99 0.38 -14.33 -7.43
CA CYS A 99 -1.04 -14.12 -7.13
C CYS A 99 -1.92 -14.51 -8.32
N GLN A 100 -1.52 -14.14 -9.54
CA GLN A 100 -2.23 -14.48 -10.77
C GLN A 100 -2.27 -16.00 -10.99
N GLU A 101 -1.15 -16.69 -10.81
CA GLU A 101 -1.09 -18.16 -10.97
C GLU A 101 -1.91 -18.89 -9.91
N ALA A 102 -1.96 -18.36 -8.69
CA ALA A 102 -2.72 -18.96 -7.59
C ALA A 102 -4.22 -18.59 -7.60
N GLY A 103 -4.63 -17.62 -8.41
CA GLY A 103 -6.01 -17.14 -8.45
C GLY A 103 -6.42 -16.37 -7.19
N VAL A 104 -5.46 -15.71 -6.53
CA VAL A 104 -5.66 -14.78 -5.40
C VAL A 104 -5.40 -13.35 -5.83
N TYR A 105 -5.73 -12.38 -5.00
CA TYR A 105 -5.56 -10.97 -5.36
C TYR A 105 -4.17 -10.44 -5.02
N ALA A 106 -3.75 -9.44 -5.80
CA ALA A 106 -2.57 -8.64 -5.54
C ALA A 106 -2.95 -7.17 -5.32
N ILE A 107 -2.13 -6.44 -4.57
CA ILE A 107 -2.18 -4.99 -4.47
C ILE A 107 -0.85 -4.43 -4.96
N GLY A 108 -0.92 -3.45 -5.87
CA GLY A 108 0.24 -2.80 -6.47
C GLY A 108 0.74 -1.59 -5.68
N VAL A 109 1.82 -0.96 -6.18
CA VAL A 109 2.47 0.19 -5.54
C VAL A 109 2.96 1.21 -6.56
N ASP A 110 3.14 2.44 -6.11
CA ASP A 110 3.68 3.62 -6.80
C ASP A 110 2.79 4.12 -7.96
N SER A 111 2.41 3.27 -8.88
CA SER A 111 1.54 3.56 -10.02
C SER A 111 0.38 2.58 -10.10
N ASP A 112 -0.63 2.88 -10.91
CA ASP A 112 -1.70 1.92 -11.20
C ASP A 112 -1.15 0.72 -11.96
N GLN A 113 -1.06 -0.42 -11.29
CA GLN A 113 -0.54 -1.68 -11.82
C GLN A 113 -1.63 -2.64 -12.30
N SER A 114 -2.88 -2.22 -12.36
CA SER A 114 -4.02 -3.05 -12.81
C SER A 114 -3.81 -3.64 -14.21
N SER A 115 -3.13 -2.89 -15.11
CA SER A 115 -2.84 -3.34 -16.47
C SER A 115 -1.87 -4.54 -16.55
N ILE A 116 -1.09 -4.81 -15.48
CA ILE A 116 -0.16 -5.95 -15.44
C ILE A 116 -0.95 -7.27 -15.33
N ALA A 117 -1.98 -7.30 -14.49
CA ALA A 117 -2.83 -8.45 -14.29
C ALA A 117 -4.28 -7.99 -13.95
N PRO A 118 -5.10 -7.63 -14.96
CA PRO A 118 -6.38 -6.93 -14.76
C PRO A 118 -7.41 -7.69 -13.91
N ASN A 119 -7.31 -9.03 -13.83
CA ASN A 119 -8.21 -9.86 -13.03
C ASN A 119 -7.61 -10.26 -11.67
N THR A 120 -6.47 -9.68 -11.31
CA THR A 120 -5.68 -10.07 -10.12
C THR A 120 -5.37 -8.84 -9.25
N VAL A 121 -4.97 -7.73 -9.86
CA VAL A 121 -4.63 -6.50 -9.12
C VAL A 121 -5.90 -5.77 -8.74
N LEU A 122 -6.25 -5.78 -7.44
CA LEU A 122 -7.42 -5.07 -6.90
C LEU A 122 -7.31 -3.56 -7.08
N THR A 123 -6.16 -3.02 -6.73
CA THR A 123 -5.80 -1.60 -6.77
C THR A 123 -4.31 -1.44 -6.52
N SER A 124 -3.83 -0.20 -6.39
CA SER A 124 -2.43 0.11 -6.05
C SER A 124 -2.35 1.28 -5.06
N ALA A 125 -1.42 1.20 -4.11
CA ALA A 125 -1.04 2.35 -3.29
C ALA A 125 -0.24 3.33 -4.14
N MET A 126 -0.88 4.41 -4.57
CA MET A 126 -0.30 5.38 -5.48
C MET A 126 0.66 6.34 -4.80
N LYS A 127 1.77 6.63 -5.47
CA LYS A 127 2.66 7.73 -5.10
C LYS A 127 2.79 8.66 -6.32
N ARG A 128 2.15 9.82 -6.24
CA ARG A 128 1.98 10.77 -7.35
C ARG A 128 3.24 11.61 -7.55
N VAL A 129 4.32 10.94 -7.95
CA VAL A 129 5.60 11.58 -8.27
C VAL A 129 5.43 12.57 -9.44
N ASP A 130 4.53 12.29 -10.37
CA ASP A 130 4.13 13.18 -11.46
C ASP A 130 3.62 14.53 -10.95
N ASN A 131 2.71 14.54 -9.98
CA ASN A 131 2.21 15.77 -9.36
C ASN A 131 3.33 16.53 -8.64
N ALA A 132 4.17 15.83 -7.87
CA ALA A 132 5.25 16.46 -7.13
C ALA A 132 6.29 17.13 -8.06
N VAL A 133 6.64 16.47 -9.18
CA VAL A 133 7.54 17.04 -10.19
C VAL A 133 6.90 18.24 -10.89
N TYR A 134 5.63 18.10 -11.29
CA TYR A 134 4.89 19.21 -11.93
C TYR A 134 4.84 20.44 -11.02
N GLU A 135 4.51 20.26 -9.75
CA GLU A 135 4.43 21.34 -8.77
C GLU A 135 5.77 22.04 -8.57
N ALA A 136 6.86 21.25 -8.40
CA ALA A 136 8.21 21.81 -8.25
C ALA A 136 8.65 22.61 -9.47
N VAL A 137 8.32 22.15 -10.69
CA VAL A 137 8.61 22.88 -11.93
C VAL A 137 7.78 24.15 -12.02
N GLN A 138 6.51 24.11 -11.63
CA GLN A 138 5.63 25.30 -11.64
C GLN A 138 6.15 26.36 -10.65
N GLU A 139 6.51 25.96 -9.43
CA GLU A 139 7.10 26.87 -8.43
C GLU A 139 8.42 27.49 -8.90
N LEU A 140 9.24 26.71 -9.64
CA LEU A 140 10.48 27.24 -10.22
C LEU A 140 10.19 28.32 -11.29
N ILE A 141 9.18 28.08 -12.15
CA ILE A 141 8.76 29.04 -13.19
C ILE A 141 8.21 30.32 -12.56
N ASP A 142 7.42 30.17 -11.50
CA ASP A 142 6.78 31.27 -10.80
C ASP A 142 7.76 32.02 -9.84
N GLY A 143 8.96 31.49 -9.64
CA GLY A 143 9.97 32.05 -8.74
C GLY A 143 9.61 31.90 -7.26
N THR A 144 8.77 30.94 -6.92
CA THR A 144 8.29 30.66 -5.56
C THR A 144 8.89 29.41 -4.94
N LEU A 145 9.74 28.67 -5.70
CA LEU A 145 10.38 27.46 -5.20
C LEU A 145 11.28 27.78 -4.02
N GLU A 146 10.97 27.18 -2.88
CA GLU A 146 11.79 27.27 -1.67
C GLU A 146 12.56 25.97 -1.41
N GLY A 147 13.77 26.11 -0.82
CA GLY A 147 14.53 24.94 -0.39
C GLY A 147 13.95 24.34 0.89
N GLY A 148 14.07 23.00 1.04
CA GLY A 148 13.60 22.30 2.22
C GLY A 148 12.93 20.96 1.90
N VAL A 149 12.23 20.40 2.89
CA VAL A 149 11.46 19.17 2.74
C VAL A 149 9.99 19.54 2.53
N LYS A 150 9.46 19.17 1.37
CA LYS A 150 8.05 19.26 1.06
C LYS A 150 7.37 17.92 1.29
N THR A 151 6.22 17.92 1.97
CA THR A 151 5.44 16.71 2.24
C THR A 151 4.29 16.61 1.25
N PHE A 152 4.09 15.42 0.70
CA PHE A 152 3.03 15.05 -0.22
C PHE A 152 2.18 13.96 0.40
N ASP A 153 1.01 14.34 0.89
CA ASP A 153 0.04 13.49 1.56
C ASP A 153 -1.26 13.33 0.75
N LEU A 154 -2.27 12.70 1.33
CA LEU A 154 -3.61 12.57 0.72
C LEU A 154 -4.25 13.92 0.46
N ALA A 155 -4.15 14.85 1.41
CA ALA A 155 -4.77 16.18 1.30
C ALA A 155 -4.15 17.00 0.16
N ALA A 156 -2.82 16.85 -0.07
CA ALA A 156 -2.10 17.48 -1.16
C ALA A 156 -2.21 16.72 -2.49
N GLY A 157 -2.90 15.57 -2.53
CA GLY A 157 -2.96 14.71 -3.72
C GLY A 157 -1.61 14.09 -4.11
N GLY A 158 -0.70 13.96 -3.14
CA GLY A 158 0.62 13.38 -3.32
C GLY A 158 0.64 11.85 -3.24
N VAL A 159 -0.31 11.27 -2.52
CA VAL A 159 -0.56 9.83 -2.44
C VAL A 159 -2.05 9.57 -2.58
N ASP A 160 -2.44 8.38 -2.99
CA ASP A 160 -3.83 7.97 -3.14
C ASP A 160 -3.94 6.45 -3.35
N ILE A 161 -5.14 5.96 -3.58
CA ILE A 161 -5.45 4.65 -4.14
C ILE A 161 -5.64 4.76 -5.65
N ALA A 162 -5.28 3.73 -6.41
CA ALA A 162 -5.43 3.74 -7.86
C ALA A 162 -6.92 3.87 -8.28
N PRO A 163 -7.19 4.57 -9.40
CA PRO A 163 -8.55 4.74 -9.91
C PRO A 163 -9.15 3.44 -10.48
N SER A 164 -8.30 2.48 -10.88
CA SER A 164 -8.74 1.16 -11.36
C SER A 164 -9.19 0.31 -10.19
N GLN A 165 -10.51 0.13 -10.05
CA GLN A 165 -11.17 -0.52 -8.90
C GLN A 165 -12.25 -1.53 -9.34
N ASP A 166 -12.17 -2.02 -10.57
CA ASP A 166 -13.21 -2.90 -11.18
C ASP A 166 -13.44 -4.22 -10.41
N LEU A 167 -12.44 -4.64 -9.60
CA LEU A 167 -12.50 -5.85 -8.79
C LEU A 167 -12.99 -5.60 -7.35
N ILE A 168 -13.22 -4.34 -6.98
CA ILE A 168 -13.64 -3.93 -5.63
C ILE A 168 -15.14 -3.66 -5.65
N SER A 169 -15.86 -4.13 -4.64
CA SER A 169 -17.30 -3.85 -4.54
C SER A 169 -17.59 -2.39 -4.24
N GLU A 170 -18.72 -1.87 -4.68
CA GLU A 170 -19.16 -0.49 -4.44
C GLU A 170 -19.21 -0.15 -2.95
N ASP A 171 -19.62 -1.08 -2.10
CA ASP A 171 -19.66 -0.87 -0.64
C ASP A 171 -18.26 -0.69 -0.05
N VAL A 172 -17.26 -1.44 -0.54
CA VAL A 172 -15.86 -1.28 -0.12
C VAL A 172 -15.29 0.05 -0.60
N ILE A 173 -15.58 0.44 -1.85
CA ILE A 173 -15.15 1.73 -2.40
C ILE A 173 -15.71 2.87 -1.53
N ALA A 174 -17.02 2.84 -1.22
CA ALA A 174 -17.65 3.86 -0.39
C ALA A 174 -17.04 3.93 1.03
N ALA A 175 -16.72 2.79 1.64
CA ALA A 175 -16.07 2.74 2.94
C ALA A 175 -14.63 3.30 2.91
N VAL A 176 -13.90 3.04 1.83
CA VAL A 176 -12.55 3.59 1.62
C VAL A 176 -12.59 5.09 1.41
N ASP A 177 -13.53 5.61 0.64
CA ASP A 177 -13.73 7.06 0.46
C ASP A 177 -14.05 7.75 1.80
N GLU A 178 -14.90 7.15 2.64
CA GLU A 178 -15.22 7.68 3.96
C GLU A 178 -13.98 7.75 4.88
N VAL A 179 -13.17 6.68 4.92
CA VAL A 179 -11.96 6.66 5.76
C VAL A 179 -10.88 7.58 5.20
N LYS A 180 -10.80 7.74 3.89
CA LYS A 180 -9.91 8.72 3.23
C LYS A 180 -10.21 10.14 3.70
N GLU A 181 -11.49 10.54 3.73
CA GLU A 181 -11.89 11.85 4.24
C GLU A 181 -11.54 12.03 5.73
N LYS A 182 -11.65 10.96 6.55
CA LYS A 182 -11.23 10.99 7.95
C LYS A 182 -9.72 11.16 8.13
N ILE A 183 -8.90 10.60 7.23
CA ILE A 183 -7.46 10.83 7.23
C ILE A 183 -7.15 12.28 6.82
N ILE A 184 -7.81 12.80 5.80
CA ILE A 184 -7.63 14.18 5.32
C ILE A 184 -8.05 15.19 6.39
N SER A 185 -9.13 14.95 7.13
CA SER A 185 -9.58 15.81 8.23
C SER A 185 -8.72 15.71 9.49
N GLY A 186 -7.91 14.63 9.61
CA GLY A 186 -7.11 14.34 10.80
C GLY A 186 -7.88 13.57 11.90
N ASP A 187 -9.10 13.12 11.64
CA ASP A 187 -9.87 12.27 12.56
C ASP A 187 -9.26 10.86 12.68
N VAL A 188 -8.57 10.42 11.62
CA VAL A 188 -7.76 9.20 11.59
C VAL A 188 -6.30 9.59 11.34
N VAL A 189 -5.44 9.31 12.31
CA VAL A 189 -3.99 9.49 12.19
C VAL A 189 -3.36 8.14 11.87
N VAL A 190 -2.78 8.02 10.68
CA VAL A 190 -2.10 6.80 10.25
C VAL A 190 -0.71 6.75 10.87
N PRO A 191 -0.31 5.64 11.51
CA PRO A 191 1.03 5.52 12.09
C PRO A 191 2.10 5.51 10.99
N ASP A 192 3.15 6.30 11.16
CA ASP A 192 4.25 6.44 10.21
C ASP A 192 5.60 5.93 10.75
N ASP A 193 5.63 5.49 12.00
CA ASP A 193 6.77 4.84 12.64
C ASP A 193 6.33 3.69 13.57
N LYS A 194 7.33 2.93 14.06
CA LYS A 194 7.09 1.77 14.93
C LYS A 194 6.43 2.18 16.24
N ALA A 195 6.83 3.30 16.83
CA ALA A 195 6.33 3.71 18.14
C ALA A 195 4.84 4.08 18.06
N SER A 196 4.44 4.90 17.08
CA SER A 196 3.06 5.27 16.85
C SER A 196 2.18 4.07 16.44
N PHE A 197 2.77 3.10 15.72
CA PHE A 197 2.06 1.86 15.41
C PHE A 197 1.78 1.02 16.66
N GLU A 198 2.79 0.77 17.49
CA GLU A 198 2.67 -0.07 18.70
C GLU A 198 1.80 0.55 19.80
N GLU A 199 1.56 1.87 19.78
CA GLU A 199 0.60 2.52 20.69
C GLU A 199 -0.85 2.06 20.47
N LYS A 200 -1.23 1.76 19.23
CA LYS A 200 -2.62 1.46 18.86
C LYS A 200 -2.82 0.01 18.42
N TYR A 201 -1.82 -0.62 17.86
CA TYR A 201 -1.90 -1.95 17.27
C TYR A 201 -0.94 -2.92 17.95
N VAL A 202 -1.42 -4.13 18.23
CA VAL A 202 -0.64 -5.17 18.94
C VAL A 202 0.26 -5.97 17.99
N TYR A 203 0.06 -5.82 16.68
CA TYR A 203 0.78 -6.56 15.66
C TYR A 203 2.17 -5.93 15.44
N VAL A 204 3.21 -6.73 15.57
CA VAL A 204 4.61 -6.29 15.38
C VAL A 204 5.06 -6.71 13.98
N LEU A 205 5.43 -5.73 13.18
CA LEU A 205 6.12 -5.94 11.91
C LEU A 205 7.61 -6.15 12.21
N ASP A 206 8.14 -7.35 12.02
CA ASP A 206 9.56 -7.67 12.19
C ASP A 206 10.37 -7.38 10.91
#